data_3920313257a5c3a95530b833ec0101f7
#
_entry.id   3920313257a5c3a95530b833ec0101f7
#
_cell.length_a   1.000
_cell.length_b   1.000
_cell.length_c   1.000
_cell.angle_alpha   90.00
_cell.angle_beta   90.00
_cell.angle_gamma   90.00
#
_symmetry.space_group_name_H-M   'P 1'
#
loop_
_entity.id
_entity.type
_entity.pdbx_description
1 polymer ?
#
loop_
_entity_poly.entity_id
_entity_poly.type
_entity_poly.pdbx_seq_one_letter_code
_entity_poly.pdbx_strand_id
1 'polypeptide(L)'
;MKLSLPIIRNYSKAGSLLKDSLAELAANSSHLSRQPKTPARTRFAPSPTGFLHLGSLRTALYNYLLAKSTGGEFILRIEDTDKNRLVPGAEDNIINTLKWCNLHIDEGPVEGGPYGPYRQSDRKHIYQKYANELLSKGLAYKCYCSKERLLELRESAQRLKPPTNVTYDRKCILESEHEGLPYVIRFKSPNNYPPFRDLLHGELSLQPQYNDKDRRFDDFVIVKNDGMPTYHFANVIDDHLMKITHVVRGEEWLPSTPKHIAMYHAMGWEPPQYIHIPLLTSLKDKKLSKRSGDLNILKLKDEGILPEALVNFVALFGWSPVRSNGEKFNEVMDLSDIIELFSIDQLTKGNAKVNDLKLYYFNKLHLAKKLESAEGLETLVEEYYPHFKRFSNQSKDYLYKLLKFMGPNLTSIHEIETDHQYLFQKIDYSKVKVPNDQTKSVLEYVLENGYYDAINKLPQQGIPKKNIFMSLRYALSGGKSGLAIPHFIELLGENEFNRRLRNALKTVM
;
A
#
# COMPACT_ATOMS: atom_id res chain seq x y z
N MET A 1 -42.84 49.08 -34.84
CA MET A 1 -41.38 49.31 -34.89
C MET A 1 -40.68 48.27 -34.06
N LYS A 2 -40.06 47.28 -34.74
CA LYS A 2 -39.27 46.23 -34.08
C LYS A 2 -37.82 46.69 -34.04
N LEU A 3 -37.29 46.93 -32.85
CA LEU A 3 -35.86 47.14 -32.65
C LEU A 3 -35.19 45.78 -32.44
N SER A 4 -34.35 45.43 -33.38
CA SER A 4 -33.53 44.21 -33.41
C SER A 4 -32.31 44.38 -32.49
N LEU A 5 -32.07 43.42 -31.61
CA LEU A 5 -30.90 43.28 -30.77
C LEU A 5 -29.74 42.57 -31.51
N PRO A 6 -28.57 43.21 -31.67
CA PRO A 6 -27.35 42.55 -32.16
C PRO A 6 -26.32 42.34 -31.03
N ILE A 7 -26.69 42.02 -29.81
CA ILE A 7 -25.72 41.91 -28.67
C ILE A 7 -25.40 40.47 -28.27
N ILE A 8 -26.19 39.48 -28.68
CA ILE A 8 -25.98 38.07 -28.21
C ILE A 8 -24.92 37.31 -29.06
N ARG A 9 -24.56 37.79 -30.26
CA ARG A 9 -23.62 37.08 -31.13
C ARG A 9 -22.12 37.25 -30.79
N ASN A 10 -21.73 38.23 -29.99
CA ASN A 10 -20.33 38.48 -29.64
C ASN A 10 -19.83 37.71 -28.40
N TYR A 11 -20.72 37.28 -27.50
CA TYR A 11 -20.32 36.48 -26.33
C TYR A 11 -19.97 35.02 -26.66
N SER A 12 -20.58 34.45 -27.71
CA SER A 12 -20.25 33.08 -28.12
C SER A 12 -18.88 32.96 -28.80
N LYS A 13 -18.46 34.00 -29.58
CA LYS A 13 -17.13 34.05 -30.19
C LYS A 13 -16.00 34.33 -29.23
N ALA A 14 -16.22 35.16 -28.20
CA ALA A 14 -15.23 35.40 -27.16
C ALA A 14 -15.02 34.15 -26.28
N GLY A 15 -16.07 33.40 -26.00
CA GLY A 15 -16.01 32.14 -25.25
C GLY A 15 -15.31 31.01 -26.02
N SER A 16 -15.43 30.99 -27.37
CA SER A 16 -14.70 30.01 -28.19
C SER A 16 -13.21 30.38 -28.31
N LEU A 17 -12.89 31.63 -28.54
CA LEU A 17 -11.51 32.12 -28.61
C LEU A 17 -10.76 31.96 -27.27
N LEU A 18 -11.45 32.12 -26.14
CA LEU A 18 -10.88 31.83 -24.81
C LEU A 18 -10.68 30.34 -24.57
N LYS A 19 -11.59 29.49 -25.06
CA LYS A 19 -11.41 28.04 -25.02
C LYS A 19 -10.29 27.56 -25.93
N ASP A 20 -10.20 28.12 -27.13
CA ASP A 20 -9.15 27.76 -28.09
C ASP A 20 -7.78 28.27 -27.64
N SER A 21 -7.68 29.48 -27.08
CA SER A 21 -6.43 29.98 -26.49
C SER A 21 -6.06 29.28 -25.18
N LEU A 22 -7.03 28.83 -24.35
CA LEU A 22 -6.75 27.99 -23.19
C LEU A 22 -6.38 26.55 -23.61
N ALA A 23 -6.94 26.04 -24.69
CA ALA A 23 -6.54 24.76 -25.28
C ALA A 23 -5.15 24.83 -25.94
N GLU A 24 -4.83 25.94 -26.63
CA GLU A 24 -3.49 26.21 -27.16
C GLU A 24 -2.45 26.50 -26.06
N LEU A 25 -2.80 27.20 -24.99
CA LEU A 25 -1.97 27.36 -23.80
C LEU A 25 -1.78 26.03 -23.05
N ALA A 26 -2.78 25.18 -23.02
CA ALA A 26 -2.69 23.82 -22.47
C ALA A 26 -1.88 22.89 -23.40
N ALA A 27 -1.97 23.06 -24.72
CA ALA A 27 -1.18 22.29 -25.70
C ALA A 27 0.26 22.81 -25.85
N ASN A 28 0.49 24.12 -25.65
CA ASN A 28 1.82 24.74 -25.68
C ASN A 28 2.53 24.74 -24.31
N SER A 29 1.84 24.48 -23.21
CA SER A 29 2.47 23.94 -22.01
C SER A 29 2.82 22.48 -22.30
N SER A 30 3.85 22.24 -23.11
CA SER A 30 4.61 21.01 -23.05
C SER A 30 5.04 20.87 -21.60
N HIS A 31 4.23 20.17 -20.78
CA HIS A 31 4.62 19.79 -19.44
C HIS A 31 5.89 18.99 -19.59
N LEU A 32 7.04 19.64 -19.36
CA LEU A 32 8.30 18.94 -19.25
C LEU A 32 8.03 17.79 -18.28
N SER A 33 8.14 16.57 -18.76
CA SER A 33 7.90 15.40 -17.96
C SER A 33 8.69 15.52 -16.66
N ARG A 34 8.04 15.27 -15.54
CA ARG A 34 8.65 15.20 -14.20
C ARG A 34 9.38 13.88 -13.98
N GLN A 35 9.12 12.89 -14.86
CA GLN A 35 9.78 11.59 -14.80
C GLN A 35 11.29 11.75 -15.02
N PRO A 36 12.15 11.19 -14.15
CA PRO A 36 13.59 11.24 -14.31
C PRO A 36 14.04 10.61 -15.63
N LYS A 37 14.95 11.26 -16.31
CA LYS A 37 15.59 10.75 -17.55
C LYS A 37 16.82 9.87 -17.28
N THR A 38 17.28 9.87 -16.04
CA THR A 38 18.41 9.07 -15.55
C THR A 38 17.92 8.06 -14.52
N PRO A 39 18.64 6.94 -14.32
CA PRO A 39 18.29 5.97 -13.29
C PRO A 39 18.08 6.62 -11.92
N ALA A 40 16.91 6.44 -11.35
CA ALA A 40 16.57 6.98 -10.03
C ALA A 40 17.02 6.02 -8.94
N ARG A 41 17.82 6.54 -8.00
CA ARG A 41 18.20 5.83 -6.79
C ARG A 41 17.30 6.27 -5.66
N THR A 42 16.40 5.38 -5.23
CA THR A 42 15.38 5.66 -4.23
C THR A 42 15.56 4.82 -2.97
N ARG A 43 14.86 5.18 -1.90
CA ARG A 43 14.89 4.39 -0.68
C ARG A 43 13.53 4.32 0.01
N PHE A 44 13.20 3.15 0.51
CA PHE A 44 12.22 2.98 1.56
C PHE A 44 12.94 2.97 2.90
N ALA A 45 12.58 3.89 3.81
CA ALA A 45 13.30 4.13 5.06
C ALA A 45 12.35 4.03 6.28
N PRO A 46 11.82 2.83 6.58
CA PRO A 46 10.89 2.67 7.68
C PRO A 46 11.60 2.61 9.03
N SER A 47 10.95 3.18 10.07
CA SER A 47 11.31 2.89 11.46
C SER A 47 10.58 1.61 11.90
N PRO A 48 11.28 0.61 12.51
CA PRO A 48 10.67 -0.66 12.92
C PRO A 48 9.90 -0.51 14.26
N THR A 49 8.97 0.45 14.29
CA THR A 49 8.10 0.80 15.43
C THR A 49 6.72 0.17 15.36
N GLY A 50 6.57 -0.87 14.58
CA GLY A 50 5.36 -1.65 14.33
C GLY A 50 5.41 -2.33 12.98
N PHE A 51 4.47 -3.23 12.74
CA PHE A 51 4.36 -3.99 11.51
C PHE A 51 3.98 -3.10 10.32
N LEU A 52 4.32 -3.54 9.13
CA LEU A 52 4.07 -2.79 7.90
C LEU A 52 2.56 -2.68 7.66
N HIS A 53 2.09 -1.47 7.39
CA HIS A 53 0.70 -1.18 7.05
C HIS A 53 0.57 -0.70 5.60
N LEU A 54 -0.67 -0.65 5.10
CA LEU A 54 -0.97 -0.32 3.70
C LEU A 54 -0.32 0.99 3.22
N GLY A 55 -0.33 2.05 4.05
CA GLY A 55 0.29 3.34 3.70
C GLY A 55 1.82 3.25 3.57
N SER A 56 2.47 2.45 4.43
CA SER A 56 3.92 2.21 4.34
C SER A 56 4.25 1.35 3.11
N LEU A 57 3.42 0.33 2.81
CA LEU A 57 3.59 -0.47 1.59
C LEU A 57 3.47 0.39 0.33
N ARG A 58 2.51 1.34 0.27
CA ARG A 58 2.41 2.28 -0.85
C ARG A 58 3.67 3.13 -1.00
N THR A 59 4.21 3.63 0.10
CA THR A 59 5.45 4.41 0.05
C THR A 59 6.62 3.57 -0.46
N ALA A 60 6.74 2.32 0.00
CA ALA A 60 7.73 1.37 -0.50
C ALA A 60 7.54 1.10 -1.99
N LEU A 61 6.31 0.79 -2.41
CA LEU A 61 5.96 0.49 -3.79
C LEU A 61 6.28 1.67 -4.73
N TYR A 62 5.95 2.91 -4.36
CA TYR A 62 6.23 4.06 -5.23
C TYR A 62 7.73 4.38 -5.34
N ASN A 63 8.52 4.15 -4.28
CA ASN A 63 9.98 4.19 -4.37
C ASN A 63 10.51 3.10 -5.31
N TYR A 64 9.99 1.88 -5.16
CA TYR A 64 10.34 0.74 -6.02
C TYR A 64 9.99 1.01 -7.49
N LEU A 65 8.75 1.46 -7.75
CA LEU A 65 8.29 1.74 -9.11
C LEU A 65 9.11 2.85 -9.78
N LEU A 66 9.43 3.93 -9.05
CA LEU A 66 10.26 4.99 -9.59
C LEU A 66 11.68 4.50 -9.91
N ALA A 67 12.28 3.70 -9.04
CA ALA A 67 13.58 3.11 -9.31
C ALA A 67 13.51 2.21 -10.56
N LYS A 68 12.60 1.24 -10.57
CA LYS A 68 12.55 0.22 -11.64
C LYS A 68 12.10 0.77 -12.99
N SER A 69 11.14 1.69 -13.03
CA SER A 69 10.70 2.34 -14.28
C SER A 69 11.79 3.22 -14.93
N THR A 70 12.81 3.61 -14.18
CA THR A 70 13.93 4.41 -14.67
C THR A 70 15.24 3.61 -14.82
N GLY A 71 15.21 2.29 -14.56
CA GLY A 71 16.40 1.43 -14.59
C GLY A 71 17.38 1.68 -13.43
N GLY A 72 16.90 2.21 -12.31
CA GLY A 72 17.67 2.53 -11.12
C GLY A 72 17.54 1.50 -10.00
N GLU A 73 17.87 1.92 -8.78
CA GLU A 73 18.04 1.04 -7.62
C GLU A 73 17.09 1.41 -6.47
N PHE A 74 16.51 0.40 -5.85
CA PHE A 74 15.63 0.50 -4.69
C PHE A 74 16.33 0.00 -3.43
N ILE A 75 16.50 0.91 -2.45
CA ILE A 75 17.25 0.65 -1.23
C ILE A 75 16.29 0.53 -0.04
N LEU A 76 16.53 -0.46 0.81
CA LEU A 76 15.91 -0.55 2.13
C LEU A 76 16.87 -0.02 3.20
N ARG A 77 16.47 1.02 3.94
CA ARG A 77 17.19 1.55 5.11
C ARG A 77 16.34 1.45 6.36
N ILE A 78 16.84 0.80 7.40
CA ILE A 78 16.14 0.69 8.69
C ILE A 78 16.50 1.87 9.58
N GLU A 79 15.48 2.66 9.99
CA GLU A 79 15.63 3.84 10.84
C GLU A 79 15.30 3.49 12.29
N ASP A 80 16.24 2.86 12.99
CA ASP A 80 16.13 2.29 14.33
C ASP A 80 16.80 3.14 15.43
N THR A 81 16.95 4.44 15.21
CA THR A 81 17.63 5.37 16.13
C THR A 81 16.86 5.63 17.44
N ASP A 82 15.57 5.30 17.52
CA ASP A 82 14.75 5.45 18.71
C ASP A 82 14.46 4.07 19.33
N LYS A 83 15.40 3.63 20.18
CA LYS A 83 15.34 2.30 20.82
C LYS A 83 14.07 2.08 21.67
N ASN A 84 13.46 3.15 22.20
CA ASN A 84 12.29 3.04 23.09
C ASN A 84 11.00 2.70 22.32
N ARG A 85 10.98 2.89 21.01
CA ARG A 85 9.81 2.62 20.17
C ARG A 85 9.95 1.39 19.27
N LEU A 86 11.07 0.69 19.35
CA LEU A 86 11.27 -0.52 18.55
C LEU A 86 10.31 -1.63 18.98
N VAL A 87 9.76 -2.33 18.00
CA VAL A 87 8.88 -3.49 18.22
C VAL A 87 9.60 -4.75 17.75
N PRO A 88 9.75 -5.77 18.62
CA PRO A 88 10.36 -7.03 18.22
C PRO A 88 9.71 -7.64 17.00
N GLY A 89 10.52 -8.13 16.05
CA GLY A 89 10.06 -8.73 14.80
C GLY A 89 9.55 -7.74 13.74
N ALA A 90 9.54 -6.42 14.02
CA ALA A 90 9.05 -5.44 13.05
C ALA A 90 9.97 -5.30 11.83
N GLU A 91 11.29 -5.41 12.01
CA GLU A 91 12.25 -5.39 10.90
C GLU A 91 12.05 -6.61 9.99
N ASP A 92 11.97 -7.81 10.56
CA ASP A 92 11.70 -9.04 9.81
C ASP A 92 10.36 -8.97 9.06
N ASN A 93 9.34 -8.41 9.71
CA ASN A 93 8.05 -8.18 9.07
C ASN A 93 8.15 -7.25 7.85
N ILE A 94 8.90 -6.16 7.95
CA ILE A 94 9.14 -5.24 6.83
C ILE A 94 9.78 -5.99 5.66
N ILE A 95 10.90 -6.67 5.91
CA ILE A 95 11.66 -7.40 4.89
C ILE A 95 10.81 -8.50 4.25
N ASN A 96 10.16 -9.34 5.07
CA ASN A 96 9.34 -10.44 4.58
C ASN A 96 8.10 -9.97 3.82
N THR A 97 7.51 -8.83 4.19
CA THR A 97 6.38 -8.24 3.45
C THR A 97 6.82 -7.72 2.08
N LEU A 98 7.97 -7.04 1.99
CA LEU A 98 8.50 -6.59 0.70
C LEU A 98 8.81 -7.79 -0.22
N LYS A 99 9.44 -8.83 0.31
CA LYS A 99 9.71 -10.08 -0.43
C LYS A 99 8.42 -10.77 -0.89
N TRP A 100 7.43 -10.86 -0.02
CA TRP A 100 6.13 -11.45 -0.36
C TRP A 100 5.39 -10.67 -1.45
N CYS A 101 5.52 -9.32 -1.45
CA CYS A 101 5.00 -8.46 -2.51
C CYS A 101 5.88 -8.42 -3.78
N ASN A 102 6.91 -9.26 -3.86
CA ASN A 102 7.88 -9.31 -4.96
C ASN A 102 8.60 -7.96 -5.23
N LEU A 103 8.77 -7.13 -4.19
CA LEU A 103 9.53 -5.89 -4.27
C LEU A 103 11.00 -6.19 -3.95
N HIS A 104 11.76 -6.48 -4.99
CA HIS A 104 13.18 -6.83 -4.87
C HIS A 104 13.99 -5.65 -4.33
N ILE A 105 14.73 -5.87 -3.24
CA ILE A 105 15.62 -4.89 -2.61
C ILE A 105 17.00 -5.04 -3.26
N ASP A 106 17.52 -3.97 -3.87
CA ASP A 106 18.85 -4.01 -4.50
C ASP A 106 19.96 -3.86 -3.46
N GLU A 107 19.75 -3.00 -2.45
CA GLU A 107 20.67 -2.80 -1.33
C GLU A 107 19.88 -2.68 -0.03
N GLY A 108 20.38 -3.29 1.03
CA GLY A 108 19.67 -3.28 2.31
C GLY A 108 20.40 -4.00 3.43
N PRO A 109 19.77 -4.12 4.61
CA PRO A 109 20.40 -4.74 5.78
C PRO A 109 20.71 -6.24 5.61
N VAL A 110 20.07 -6.92 4.66
CA VAL A 110 20.28 -8.35 4.35
C VAL A 110 21.05 -8.51 3.05
N GLU A 111 20.69 -7.77 2.02
CA GLU A 111 21.31 -7.80 0.69
C GLU A 111 22.72 -7.23 0.70
N GLY A 112 23.04 -6.35 1.66
CA GLY A 112 24.29 -5.60 1.68
C GLY A 112 24.31 -4.50 0.63
N GLY A 113 25.50 -4.09 0.22
CA GLY A 113 25.75 -3.09 -0.82
C GLY A 113 26.91 -2.17 -0.50
N PRO A 114 27.32 -1.30 -1.46
CA PRO A 114 28.55 -0.51 -1.34
C PRO A 114 28.47 0.67 -0.36
N TYR A 115 27.27 1.06 0.07
CA TYR A 115 27.04 2.24 0.92
C TYR A 115 26.57 1.89 2.34
N GLY A 116 26.69 0.62 2.72
CA GLY A 116 26.31 0.12 4.06
C GLY A 116 27.11 0.75 5.21
N PRO A 117 26.74 0.42 6.45
CA PRO A 117 25.56 -0.36 6.88
C PRO A 117 24.21 0.31 6.56
N TYR A 118 23.14 -0.49 6.44
CA TYR A 118 21.78 0.01 6.09
C TYR A 118 20.83 0.05 7.31
N ARG A 119 21.37 -0.17 8.53
CA ARG A 119 20.71 0.15 9.81
C ARG A 119 21.33 1.40 10.40
N GLN A 120 20.51 2.35 10.81
CA GLN A 120 21.01 3.63 11.34
C GLN A 120 21.76 3.47 12.67
N SER A 121 21.37 2.51 13.51
CA SER A 121 22.08 2.21 14.76
C SER A 121 23.54 1.83 14.54
N ASP A 122 23.87 1.19 13.41
CA ASP A 122 25.23 0.75 13.07
C ASP A 122 26.09 1.91 12.52
N ARG A 123 25.50 3.06 12.23
CA ARG A 123 26.13 4.22 11.61
C ARG A 123 26.48 5.34 12.58
N LYS A 124 26.39 5.12 13.90
CA LYS A 124 26.60 6.14 14.93
C LYS A 124 27.88 6.95 14.73
N HIS A 125 29.01 6.32 14.38
CA HIS A 125 30.29 6.99 14.16
C HIS A 125 30.27 7.96 12.96
N ILE A 126 29.47 7.66 11.92
CA ILE A 126 29.29 8.52 10.76
C ILE A 126 28.56 9.81 11.19
N TYR A 127 27.48 9.68 11.94
CA TYR A 127 26.72 10.86 12.42
C TYR A 127 27.57 11.72 13.35
N GLN A 128 28.36 11.12 14.22
CA GLN A 128 29.29 11.87 15.10
C GLN A 128 30.32 12.66 14.29
N LYS A 129 30.90 12.07 13.23
CA LYS A 129 31.82 12.77 12.34
C LYS A 129 31.20 14.03 11.77
N TYR A 130 30.02 13.94 11.16
CA TYR A 130 29.36 15.08 10.53
C TYR A 130 28.79 16.08 11.52
N ALA A 131 28.38 15.65 12.71
CA ALA A 131 27.99 16.56 13.78
C ALA A 131 29.19 17.41 14.26
N ASN A 132 30.35 16.79 14.42
CA ASN A 132 31.59 17.50 14.77
C ASN A 132 32.03 18.47 13.66
N GLU A 133 31.86 18.11 12.40
CA GLU A 133 32.10 19.00 11.27
C GLU A 133 31.20 20.26 11.32
N LEU A 134 29.90 20.10 11.59
CA LEU A 134 28.98 21.22 11.77
C LEU A 134 29.33 22.08 12.99
N LEU A 135 29.76 21.47 14.10
CA LEU A 135 30.25 22.18 15.27
C LEU A 135 31.49 23.03 14.95
N SER A 136 32.49 22.46 14.27
CA SER A 136 33.74 23.18 13.92
C SER A 136 33.52 24.34 12.95
N LYS A 137 32.48 24.23 12.09
CA LYS A 137 32.06 25.32 11.18
C LYS A 137 31.16 26.35 11.85
N GLY A 138 30.79 26.20 13.13
CA GLY A 138 29.84 27.08 13.82
C GLY A 138 28.41 27.02 13.29
N LEU A 139 28.08 25.97 12.54
CA LEU A 139 26.74 25.67 11.98
C LEU A 139 25.87 24.80 12.90
N ALA A 140 26.46 24.31 13.98
CA ALA A 140 25.80 23.64 15.09
C ALA A 140 26.44 24.06 16.41
N TYR A 141 25.78 23.77 17.51
CA TYR A 141 26.27 24.08 18.85
C TYR A 141 25.73 23.14 19.90
N LYS A 142 26.43 23.02 21.04
CA LYS A 142 25.99 22.24 22.19
C LYS A 142 24.91 22.98 22.96
N CYS A 143 23.87 22.31 23.36
CA CYS A 143 22.78 22.87 24.17
C CYS A 143 22.61 22.06 25.47
N TYR A 144 22.74 22.74 26.60
CA TYR A 144 22.69 22.19 27.96
C TYR A 144 21.36 22.47 28.66
N CYS A 145 20.36 22.99 27.94
CA CYS A 145 19.05 23.31 28.53
C CYS A 145 18.34 22.07 29.08
N SER A 146 17.78 22.21 30.31
CA SER A 146 16.95 21.17 30.91
C SER A 146 15.63 21.01 30.15
N LYS A 147 14.97 19.86 30.38
CA LYS A 147 13.66 19.57 29.77
C LYS A 147 12.60 20.57 30.25
N GLU A 148 12.65 20.96 31.53
CA GLU A 148 11.74 21.91 32.16
C GLU A 148 11.81 23.26 31.47
N ARG A 149 13.04 23.78 31.28
CA ARG A 149 13.25 25.05 30.57
C ARG A 149 12.73 24.99 29.13
N LEU A 150 13.00 23.90 28.43
CA LEU A 150 12.51 23.75 27.04
C LEU A 150 10.98 23.67 26.97
N LEU A 151 10.33 23.10 27.98
CA LEU A 151 8.88 23.08 28.11
C LEU A 151 8.33 24.49 28.34
N GLU A 152 8.92 25.26 29.29
CA GLU A 152 8.55 26.65 29.55
C GLU A 152 8.66 27.52 28.29
N LEU A 153 9.76 27.39 27.53
CA LEU A 153 9.93 28.06 26.27
C LEU A 153 8.85 27.73 25.26
N ARG A 154 8.46 26.46 25.17
CA ARG A 154 7.39 26.01 24.29
C ARG A 154 6.02 26.58 24.68
N GLU A 155 5.69 26.52 25.98
CA GLU A 155 4.44 27.08 26.48
C GLU A 155 4.37 28.59 26.29
N SER A 156 5.47 29.33 26.57
CA SER A 156 5.51 30.76 26.35
C SER A 156 5.36 31.14 24.88
N ALA A 157 5.94 30.33 23.96
CA ALA A 157 5.79 30.54 22.52
C ALA A 157 4.33 30.39 22.05
N GLN A 158 3.59 29.46 22.64
CA GLN A 158 2.17 29.24 22.32
C GLN A 158 1.26 30.35 22.86
N ARG A 159 1.67 31.06 23.90
CA ARG A 159 0.92 32.22 24.49
C ARG A 159 1.11 33.53 23.71
N LEU A 160 2.05 33.59 22.79
CA LEU A 160 2.28 34.79 21.96
C LEU A 160 1.10 35.06 21.03
N LYS A 161 0.98 36.31 20.58
CA LYS A 161 -0.05 36.73 19.62
C LYS A 161 0.63 37.44 18.43
N PRO A 162 0.70 36.79 17.25
CA PRO A 162 0.30 35.39 16.98
C PRO A 162 1.21 34.38 17.68
N PRO A 163 0.74 33.14 17.93
CA PRO A 163 1.57 32.09 18.48
C PRO A 163 2.68 31.71 17.49
N THR A 164 3.79 31.16 18.00
CA THR A 164 4.90 30.71 17.13
C THR A 164 5.18 29.22 17.29
N ASN A 165 5.59 28.58 16.18
CA ASN A 165 6.04 27.18 16.18
C ASN A 165 7.51 27.05 16.55
N VAL A 166 8.29 28.14 16.44
CA VAL A 166 9.69 28.18 16.84
C VAL A 166 9.79 28.58 18.31
N THR A 167 10.59 27.87 19.06
CA THR A 167 10.54 27.97 20.52
C THR A 167 11.88 28.32 21.18
N TYR A 168 13.01 28.10 20.50
CA TYR A 168 14.31 28.16 21.12
C TYR A 168 14.92 29.60 21.00
N ASP A 169 15.53 30.07 22.09
CA ASP A 169 16.07 31.43 22.23
C ASP A 169 17.57 31.56 21.97
N ARG A 170 18.24 30.47 21.62
CA ARG A 170 19.70 30.38 21.39
C ARG A 170 20.56 30.70 22.60
N LYS A 171 20.04 30.61 23.82
CA LYS A 171 20.80 30.93 25.05
C LYS A 171 22.16 30.24 25.06
N CYS A 172 22.24 28.94 24.72
CA CYS A 172 23.49 28.18 24.78
C CYS A 172 24.54 28.57 23.69
N ILE A 173 24.23 29.45 22.74
CA ILE A 173 25.24 30.01 21.84
C ILE A 173 26.06 31.13 22.57
N LEU A 174 25.42 31.82 23.51
CA LEU A 174 25.98 32.96 24.20
C LEU A 174 26.71 32.55 25.51
N GLU A 175 26.42 31.38 26.03
CA GLU A 175 26.99 30.83 27.25
C GLU A 175 28.22 30.00 26.95
N SER A 176 29.24 30.07 27.82
CA SER A 176 30.42 29.21 27.77
C SER A 176 30.05 27.71 27.92
N GLU A 177 30.87 26.83 27.35
CA GLU A 177 30.71 25.39 27.52
C GLU A 177 30.70 25.00 29.02
N HIS A 178 29.74 24.13 29.38
CA HIS A 178 29.67 23.55 30.73
C HIS A 178 30.34 22.19 30.70
N GLU A 179 31.60 22.11 31.15
CA GLU A 179 32.32 20.85 31.24
C GLU A 179 31.57 19.81 32.10
N GLY A 180 31.48 18.59 31.59
CA GLY A 180 30.89 17.48 32.32
C GLY A 180 29.37 17.38 32.32
N LEU A 181 28.63 18.36 31.82
CA LEU A 181 27.17 18.27 31.73
C LEU A 181 26.70 17.56 30.46
N PRO A 182 25.62 16.78 30.54
CA PRO A 182 25.01 16.18 29.35
C PRO A 182 24.44 17.26 28.44
N TYR A 183 24.67 17.10 27.13
CA TYR A 183 24.21 18.05 26.12
C TYR A 183 23.56 17.34 24.95
N VAL A 184 22.82 18.12 24.17
CA VAL A 184 22.37 17.77 22.82
C VAL A 184 23.05 18.71 21.82
N ILE A 185 23.18 18.28 20.57
CA ILE A 185 23.69 19.15 19.50
C ILE A 185 22.50 19.67 18.72
N ARG A 186 22.42 21.01 18.55
CA ARG A 186 21.41 21.68 17.76
C ARG A 186 22.01 22.23 16.48
N PHE A 187 21.27 22.12 15.40
CA PHE A 187 21.57 22.80 14.16
C PHE A 187 21.23 24.30 14.31
N LYS A 188 22.14 25.17 13.86
CA LYS A 188 21.90 26.62 13.82
C LYS A 188 21.11 26.94 12.56
N SER A 189 19.80 26.97 12.67
CA SER A 189 18.89 27.15 11.54
C SER A 189 19.09 28.58 10.92
N PRO A 190 18.94 28.70 9.60
CA PRO A 190 18.96 30.00 8.94
C PRO A 190 17.75 30.85 9.38
N ASN A 191 17.82 32.15 9.19
CA ASN A 191 16.71 33.04 9.51
C ASN A 191 15.49 32.78 8.64
N ASN A 192 15.71 32.43 7.38
CA ASN A 192 14.69 32.00 6.43
C ASN A 192 15.16 30.73 5.77
N TYR A 193 14.25 29.75 5.64
CA TYR A 193 14.53 28.55 4.90
C TYR A 193 14.51 28.82 3.40
N PRO A 194 15.35 28.13 2.61
CA PRO A 194 15.34 28.27 1.16
C PRO A 194 14.05 27.71 0.56
N PRO A 195 13.52 28.32 -0.51
CA PRO A 195 12.49 27.70 -1.32
C PRO A 195 13.02 26.43 -1.96
N PHE A 196 12.12 25.53 -2.32
CA PHE A 196 12.47 24.28 -2.97
C PHE A 196 11.39 23.83 -3.94
N ARG A 197 11.77 22.99 -4.88
CA ARG A 197 10.85 22.37 -5.81
C ARG A 197 10.52 20.96 -5.36
N ASP A 198 9.23 20.70 -5.16
CA ASP A 198 8.69 19.34 -5.06
C ASP A 198 8.16 18.89 -6.41
N LEU A 199 8.51 17.67 -6.86
CA LEU A 199 8.12 17.22 -8.19
C LEU A 199 6.61 17.01 -8.34
N LEU A 200 5.87 16.81 -7.22
CA LEU A 200 4.42 16.72 -7.27
C LEU A 200 3.74 18.06 -7.02
N HIS A 201 4.20 18.83 -6.02
CA HIS A 201 3.53 20.06 -5.58
C HIS A 201 4.03 21.32 -6.30
N GLY A 202 5.20 21.28 -6.93
CA GLY A 202 5.83 22.44 -7.59
C GLY A 202 6.73 23.24 -6.65
N GLU A 203 6.91 24.54 -6.95
CA GLU A 203 7.72 25.43 -6.13
C GLU A 203 7.05 25.73 -4.79
N LEU A 204 7.78 25.57 -3.70
CA LEU A 204 7.30 25.75 -2.33
C LEU A 204 8.26 26.62 -1.53
N SER A 205 7.70 27.55 -0.76
CA SER A 205 8.43 28.37 0.21
C SER A 205 7.76 28.22 1.58
N LEU A 206 8.22 27.24 2.35
CA LEU A 206 7.65 26.93 3.66
C LEU A 206 8.53 27.53 4.76
N GLN A 207 7.97 28.46 5.51
CA GLN A 207 8.63 29.10 6.64
C GLN A 207 7.93 28.73 7.95
N PRO A 208 8.67 28.60 9.07
CA PRO A 208 8.06 28.51 10.38
C PRO A 208 7.22 29.75 10.67
N GLN A 209 6.20 29.62 11.49
CA GLN A 209 5.44 30.75 11.97
C GLN A 209 6.26 31.50 13.03
N TYR A 210 6.69 32.69 12.72
CA TYR A 210 7.43 33.57 13.62
C TYR A 210 6.51 34.58 14.31
N ASN A 211 6.99 35.12 15.46
CA ASN A 211 6.40 36.27 16.12
C ASN A 211 7.41 37.40 16.09
N ASP A 212 7.06 38.55 15.54
CA ASP A 212 7.97 39.68 15.34
C ASP A 212 8.42 40.35 16.66
N LYS A 213 7.60 40.19 17.73
CA LYS A 213 7.88 40.81 19.04
C LYS A 213 8.74 39.94 19.95
N ASP A 214 8.79 38.63 19.70
CA ASP A 214 9.59 37.64 20.47
C ASP A 214 10.33 36.75 19.49
N ARG A 215 11.53 37.15 19.11
CA ARG A 215 12.34 36.43 18.12
C ARG A 215 12.87 35.14 18.68
N ARG A 216 12.39 34.01 18.14
CA ARG A 216 12.83 32.66 18.45
C ARG A 216 13.34 31.95 17.20
N PHE A 217 14.00 30.83 17.40
CA PHE A 217 14.69 30.10 16.35
C PHE A 217 14.21 28.64 16.27
N ASP A 218 14.17 28.10 15.06
CA ASP A 218 13.84 26.71 14.79
C ASP A 218 15.09 25.83 14.82
N ASP A 219 15.92 26.03 15.86
CA ASP A 219 17.16 25.27 16.03
C ASP A 219 16.85 23.88 16.58
N PHE A 220 16.58 22.96 15.67
CA PHE A 220 16.21 21.59 16.05
C PHE A 220 17.43 20.76 16.48
N VAL A 221 17.18 19.79 17.34
CA VAL A 221 18.22 18.85 17.79
C VAL A 221 18.62 17.95 16.64
N ILE A 222 19.93 17.80 16.39
CA ILE A 222 20.48 16.89 15.40
C ILE A 222 21.09 15.64 16.05
N VAL A 223 21.71 15.77 17.25
CA VAL A 223 22.21 14.65 18.02
C VAL A 223 21.66 14.73 19.44
N LYS A 224 21.13 13.62 19.94
CA LYS A 224 20.56 13.46 21.26
C LYS A 224 21.69 13.27 22.30
N ASN A 225 21.35 13.36 23.58
CA ASN A 225 22.29 13.18 24.69
C ASN A 225 22.88 11.74 24.79
N ASP A 226 22.23 10.73 24.18
CA ASP A 226 22.75 9.37 24.04
C ASP A 226 23.76 9.22 22.89
N GLY A 227 24.01 10.31 22.17
CA GLY A 227 24.90 10.36 20.99
C GLY A 227 24.29 9.83 19.71
N MET A 228 22.99 9.45 19.73
CA MET A 228 22.27 9.02 18.53
C MET A 228 21.70 10.23 17.79
N PRO A 229 21.64 10.20 16.46
CA PRO A 229 21.06 11.27 15.68
C PRO A 229 19.53 11.32 15.85
N THR A 230 18.97 12.49 15.57
CA THR A 230 17.52 12.61 15.29
C THR A 230 17.25 12.22 13.85
N TYR A 231 15.97 11.97 13.54
CA TYR A 231 15.51 11.64 12.18
C TYR A 231 16.01 12.65 11.13
N HIS A 232 15.87 13.94 11.40
CA HIS A 232 16.25 14.98 10.43
C HIS A 232 17.72 14.90 10.02
N PHE A 233 18.59 14.65 10.97
CA PHE A 233 20.02 14.59 10.72
C PHE A 233 20.43 13.29 10.06
N ALA A 234 19.98 12.14 10.61
CA ALA A 234 20.28 10.83 10.05
C ALA A 234 19.82 10.71 8.60
N ASN A 235 18.60 11.19 8.31
CA ASN A 235 18.02 11.13 6.97
C ASN A 235 18.88 11.88 5.93
N VAL A 236 19.33 13.11 6.24
CA VAL A 236 20.17 13.91 5.34
C VAL A 236 21.53 13.28 5.10
N ILE A 237 22.20 12.84 6.17
CA ILE A 237 23.53 12.20 6.07
C ILE A 237 23.44 10.91 5.24
N ASP A 238 22.45 10.08 5.53
CA ASP A 238 22.31 8.80 4.87
C ASP A 238 21.88 8.93 3.41
N ASP A 239 20.91 9.80 3.11
CA ASP A 239 20.47 10.05 1.73
C ASP A 239 21.64 10.55 0.88
N HIS A 240 22.51 11.43 1.42
CA HIS A 240 23.72 11.89 0.72
C HIS A 240 24.72 10.76 0.51
N LEU A 241 25.11 10.04 1.59
CA LEU A 241 26.14 9.01 1.53
C LEU A 241 25.73 7.77 0.74
N MET A 242 24.43 7.43 0.78
CA MET A 242 23.86 6.34 -0.02
C MET A 242 23.50 6.77 -1.45
N LYS A 243 23.86 8.03 -1.84
CA LYS A 243 23.65 8.56 -3.19
C LYS A 243 22.19 8.55 -3.64
N ILE A 244 21.27 8.80 -2.73
CA ILE A 244 19.85 8.89 -3.05
C ILE A 244 19.61 10.10 -3.95
N THR A 245 18.97 9.87 -5.08
CA THR A 245 18.67 10.91 -6.06
C THR A 245 17.24 11.44 -5.91
N HIS A 246 16.32 10.58 -5.48
CA HIS A 246 14.90 10.90 -5.34
C HIS A 246 14.35 10.39 -4.01
N VAL A 247 13.63 11.27 -3.31
CA VAL A 247 12.99 10.99 -2.02
C VAL A 247 11.48 10.98 -2.20
N VAL A 248 10.88 9.79 -2.31
CA VAL A 248 9.43 9.61 -2.27
C VAL A 248 9.02 9.32 -0.83
N ARG A 249 8.14 10.16 -0.25
CA ARG A 249 7.63 9.99 1.13
C ARG A 249 6.26 10.64 1.31
N GLY A 250 5.59 10.38 2.42
CA GLY A 250 4.29 10.98 2.71
C GLY A 250 4.36 12.50 2.90
N GLU A 251 3.30 13.19 2.53
CA GLU A 251 3.19 14.67 2.62
C GLU A 251 3.27 15.20 4.06
N GLU A 252 3.08 14.36 5.08
CA GLU A 252 3.29 14.73 6.48
C GLU A 252 4.74 15.18 6.76
N TRP A 253 5.69 14.83 5.91
CA TRP A 253 7.08 15.22 6.00
C TRP A 253 7.40 16.52 5.22
N LEU A 254 6.43 17.04 4.47
CA LEU A 254 6.60 18.26 3.68
C LEU A 254 7.10 19.46 4.52
N PRO A 255 6.56 19.71 5.75
CA PRO A 255 7.04 20.79 6.62
C PRO A 255 8.49 20.61 7.11
N SER A 256 9.03 19.39 7.05
CA SER A 256 10.42 19.09 7.45
C SER A 256 11.43 19.27 6.32
N THR A 257 10.96 19.34 5.07
CA THR A 257 11.83 19.43 3.89
C THR A 257 12.73 20.65 3.89
N PRO A 258 12.27 21.88 4.27
CA PRO A 258 13.16 23.05 4.35
C PRO A 258 14.33 22.86 5.33
N LYS A 259 14.10 22.14 6.45
CA LYS A 259 15.16 21.80 7.43
C LYS A 259 16.22 20.90 6.82
N HIS A 260 15.79 19.91 6.04
CA HIS A 260 16.69 18.99 5.36
C HIS A 260 17.53 19.74 4.31
N ILE A 261 16.90 20.56 3.48
CA ILE A 261 17.58 21.36 2.45
C ILE A 261 18.59 22.33 3.08
N ALA A 262 18.22 23.00 4.19
CA ALA A 262 19.14 23.86 4.92
C ALA A 262 20.38 23.11 5.43
N MET A 263 20.21 21.86 5.88
CA MET A 263 21.35 21.01 6.26
C MET A 263 22.21 20.60 5.06
N TYR A 264 21.60 20.24 3.91
CA TYR A 264 22.35 19.97 2.67
C TYR A 264 23.22 21.17 2.30
N HIS A 265 22.65 22.39 2.29
CA HIS A 265 23.40 23.61 2.00
C HIS A 265 24.51 23.89 3.03
N ALA A 266 24.24 23.66 4.32
CA ALA A 266 25.23 23.84 5.39
C ALA A 266 26.43 22.89 5.25
N MET A 267 26.21 21.70 4.68
CA MET A 267 27.26 20.72 4.38
C MET A 267 27.93 20.96 3.02
N GLY A 268 27.43 21.88 2.20
CA GLY A 268 27.89 22.10 0.83
C GLY A 268 27.46 21.00 -0.14
N TRP A 269 26.33 20.35 0.12
CA TRP A 269 25.80 19.26 -0.68
C TRP A 269 24.58 19.66 -1.47
N GLU A 270 24.39 19.04 -2.64
CA GLU A 270 23.17 19.18 -3.40
C GLU A 270 22.08 18.25 -2.81
N PRO A 271 20.85 18.77 -2.56
CA PRO A 271 19.76 17.95 -2.07
C PRO A 271 19.19 17.02 -3.17
N PRO A 272 18.60 15.87 -2.80
CA PRO A 272 17.88 15.02 -3.74
C PRO A 272 16.59 15.72 -4.20
N GLN A 273 15.98 15.20 -5.27
CA GLN A 273 14.64 15.60 -5.70
C GLN A 273 13.60 15.05 -4.74
N TYR A 274 12.59 15.84 -4.39
CA TYR A 274 11.54 15.44 -3.45
C TYR A 274 10.20 15.21 -4.17
N ILE A 275 9.49 14.17 -3.72
CA ILE A 275 8.15 13.79 -4.16
C ILE A 275 7.33 13.48 -2.90
N HIS A 276 6.46 14.39 -2.50
CA HIS A 276 5.60 14.18 -1.34
C HIS A 276 4.23 13.67 -1.79
N ILE A 277 3.98 12.38 -1.52
CA ILE A 277 2.73 11.72 -1.90
C ILE A 277 1.64 11.96 -0.87
N PRO A 278 0.37 12.16 -1.29
CA PRO A 278 -0.74 12.49 -0.39
C PRO A 278 -1.03 11.34 0.59
N LEU A 279 -1.77 11.65 1.66
CA LEU A 279 -2.14 10.67 2.67
C LEU A 279 -3.18 9.67 2.14
N LEU A 280 -3.18 8.48 2.72
CA LEU A 280 -4.30 7.54 2.59
C LEU A 280 -5.36 7.87 3.64
N THR A 281 -6.61 7.93 3.21
CA THR A 281 -7.75 8.15 4.07
C THR A 281 -8.79 7.03 3.92
N SER A 282 -9.61 6.82 4.94
CA SER A 282 -10.79 5.98 4.83
C SER A 282 -11.83 6.65 3.92
N LEU A 283 -12.87 5.93 3.53
CA LEU A 283 -14.01 6.49 2.79
C LEU A 283 -14.69 7.66 3.52
N LYS A 284 -14.51 7.76 4.84
CA LYS A 284 -15.03 8.86 5.69
C LYS A 284 -13.99 9.98 5.93
N ASP A 285 -12.99 10.10 5.07
CA ASP A 285 -11.90 11.09 5.14
C ASP A 285 -11.08 11.10 6.45
N LYS A 286 -11.10 10.01 7.22
CA LYS A 286 -10.23 9.85 8.38
C LYS A 286 -8.90 9.28 7.94
N LYS A 287 -7.78 9.86 8.43
CA LYS A 287 -6.44 9.32 8.20
C LYS A 287 -6.39 7.87 8.68
N LEU A 288 -5.94 6.96 7.81
CA LEU A 288 -5.67 5.59 8.19
C LEU A 288 -4.52 5.57 9.21
N SER A 289 -4.72 4.93 10.34
CA SER A 289 -3.73 4.91 11.41
C SER A 289 -3.50 3.49 11.92
N LYS A 290 -2.29 3.23 12.44
CA LYS A 290 -1.92 1.95 13.05
C LYS A 290 -2.88 1.52 14.19
N ARG A 291 -3.63 2.46 14.81
CA ARG A 291 -4.52 2.22 15.96
C ARG A 291 -5.95 1.85 15.55
N SER A 292 -6.37 2.14 14.33
CA SER A 292 -7.74 1.91 13.87
C SER A 292 -8.00 0.50 13.31
N GLY A 293 -6.99 -0.39 13.32
CA GLY A 293 -7.12 -1.75 12.76
C GLY A 293 -7.18 -1.77 11.23
N ASP A 294 -6.91 -0.64 10.59
CA ASP A 294 -7.03 -0.46 9.15
C ASP A 294 -5.96 -1.28 8.42
N LEU A 295 -6.41 -2.34 7.75
CA LEU A 295 -5.70 -3.16 6.77
C LEU A 295 -4.25 -3.51 7.18
N ASN A 296 -4.14 -4.35 8.21
CA ASN A 296 -2.90 -5.04 8.54
C ASN A 296 -2.57 -6.03 7.42
N ILE A 297 -1.41 -5.89 6.80
CA ILE A 297 -0.99 -6.72 5.66
C ILE A 297 -0.90 -8.20 6.04
N LEU A 298 -0.45 -8.53 7.26
CA LEU A 298 -0.44 -9.92 7.72
C LEU A 298 -1.85 -10.51 7.77
N LYS A 299 -2.82 -9.76 8.26
CA LYS A 299 -4.22 -10.18 8.28
C LYS A 299 -4.75 -10.41 6.87
N LEU A 300 -4.46 -9.51 5.92
CA LEU A 300 -4.84 -9.70 4.52
C LEU A 300 -4.22 -10.96 3.91
N LYS A 301 -2.95 -11.23 4.20
CA LYS A 301 -2.28 -12.46 3.80
C LYS A 301 -2.98 -13.70 4.38
N ASP A 302 -3.32 -13.65 5.67
CA ASP A 302 -4.03 -14.73 6.37
C ASP A 302 -5.47 -14.91 5.86
N GLU A 303 -6.07 -13.88 5.29
CA GLU A 303 -7.38 -13.93 4.61
C GLU A 303 -7.27 -14.43 3.15
N GLY A 304 -6.09 -14.82 2.68
CA GLY A 304 -5.85 -15.35 1.35
C GLY A 304 -5.85 -14.30 0.24
N ILE A 305 -5.50 -13.06 0.57
CA ILE A 305 -5.22 -12.03 -0.43
C ILE A 305 -3.88 -12.34 -1.08
N LEU A 306 -3.86 -12.40 -2.41
CA LEU A 306 -2.65 -12.61 -3.21
C LEU A 306 -1.77 -11.36 -3.19
N PRO A 307 -0.43 -11.51 -3.17
CA PRO A 307 0.48 -10.36 -3.20
C PRO A 307 0.32 -9.52 -4.47
N GLU A 308 0.08 -10.14 -5.62
CA GLU A 308 -0.17 -9.46 -6.90
C GLU A 308 -1.41 -8.56 -6.82
N ALA A 309 -2.49 -9.05 -6.21
CA ALA A 309 -3.72 -8.29 -5.99
C ALA A 309 -3.50 -7.10 -5.07
N LEU A 310 -2.74 -7.30 -3.98
CA LEU A 310 -2.42 -6.25 -3.03
C LEU A 310 -1.53 -5.16 -3.66
N VAL A 311 -0.51 -5.55 -4.42
CA VAL A 311 0.40 -4.63 -5.12
C VAL A 311 -0.38 -3.80 -6.15
N ASN A 312 -1.20 -4.44 -6.98
CA ASN A 312 -2.04 -3.76 -7.95
C ASN A 312 -3.02 -2.78 -7.29
N PHE A 313 -3.68 -3.20 -6.21
CA PHE A 313 -4.58 -2.35 -5.44
C PHE A 313 -3.87 -1.11 -4.86
N VAL A 314 -2.69 -1.32 -4.26
CA VAL A 314 -1.89 -0.26 -3.63
C VAL A 314 -1.32 0.71 -4.66
N ALA A 315 -0.93 0.23 -5.84
CA ALA A 315 -0.41 1.07 -6.92
C ALA A 315 -1.41 2.15 -7.34
N LEU A 316 -2.69 1.85 -7.34
CA LEU A 316 -3.74 2.78 -7.77
C LEU A 316 -4.15 3.83 -6.72
N PHE A 317 -3.46 3.88 -5.55
CA PHE A 317 -3.72 4.92 -4.55
C PHE A 317 -2.96 6.21 -4.82
N GLY A 318 -3.50 7.04 -5.67
CA GLY A 318 -2.93 8.33 -6.01
C GLY A 318 -2.02 8.28 -7.26
N TRP A 319 -2.08 7.19 -7.99
CA TRP A 319 -1.51 7.05 -9.33
C TRP A 319 -2.59 6.50 -10.27
N SER A 320 -2.65 7.03 -11.49
CA SER A 320 -3.58 6.58 -12.52
C SER A 320 -2.83 6.49 -13.85
N PRO A 321 -2.67 5.31 -14.43
CA PRO A 321 -2.00 5.18 -15.72
C PRO A 321 -2.75 5.92 -16.82
N VAL A 322 -2.01 6.35 -17.86
CA VAL A 322 -2.58 7.04 -19.02
C VAL A 322 -3.55 6.10 -19.72
N ARG A 323 -4.75 6.59 -19.98
CA ARG A 323 -5.74 5.86 -20.79
C ARG A 323 -5.57 6.27 -22.25
N SER A 324 -5.26 5.32 -23.13
CA SER A 324 -5.36 5.55 -24.57
C SER A 324 -6.83 5.79 -24.95
N ASN A 325 -7.07 6.79 -25.79
CA ASN A 325 -8.43 7.17 -26.19
C ASN A 325 -9.15 5.98 -26.85
N GLY A 326 -10.23 5.51 -26.21
CA GLY A 326 -11.16 4.51 -26.75
C GLY A 326 -10.96 3.06 -26.28
N GLU A 327 -9.88 2.71 -25.61
CA GLU A 327 -9.68 1.37 -25.07
C GLU A 327 -10.18 1.23 -23.63
N LYS A 328 -10.82 0.09 -23.33
CA LYS A 328 -11.12 -0.28 -21.94
C LYS A 328 -9.78 -0.58 -21.25
N PHE A 329 -9.37 0.30 -20.34
CA PHE A 329 -8.19 0.08 -19.52
C PHE A 329 -8.39 -1.15 -18.64
N ASN A 330 -7.49 -2.12 -18.75
CA ASN A 330 -7.47 -3.25 -17.83
C ASN A 330 -6.84 -2.80 -16.51
N GLU A 331 -7.65 -2.68 -15.45
CA GLU A 331 -7.15 -2.32 -14.11
C GLU A 331 -6.38 -3.47 -13.44
N VAL A 332 -6.43 -4.69 -13.98
CA VAL A 332 -5.70 -5.86 -13.46
C VAL A 332 -4.34 -5.92 -14.13
N MET A 333 -3.33 -5.49 -13.38
CA MET A 333 -1.96 -5.33 -13.83
C MET A 333 -1.01 -6.16 -12.97
N ASP A 334 -0.08 -6.84 -13.59
CA ASP A 334 1.05 -7.44 -12.90
C ASP A 334 2.09 -6.38 -12.52
N LEU A 335 3.02 -6.71 -11.64
CA LEU A 335 4.05 -5.77 -11.21
C LEU A 335 4.89 -5.25 -12.39
N SER A 336 5.17 -6.09 -13.39
CA SER A 336 5.87 -5.70 -14.62
C SER A 336 5.08 -4.65 -15.41
N ASP A 337 3.77 -4.83 -15.57
CA ASP A 337 2.91 -3.88 -16.27
C ASP A 337 2.88 -2.53 -15.53
N ILE A 338 2.81 -2.60 -14.18
CA ILE A 338 2.81 -1.40 -13.34
C ILE A 338 4.15 -0.64 -13.47
N ILE A 339 5.28 -1.35 -13.49
CA ILE A 339 6.61 -0.73 -13.66
C ILE A 339 6.70 -0.03 -15.02
N GLU A 340 6.26 -0.68 -16.10
CA GLU A 340 6.30 -0.12 -17.45
C GLU A 340 5.43 1.14 -17.58
N LEU A 341 4.24 1.13 -16.98
CA LEU A 341 3.29 2.22 -17.06
C LEU A 341 3.57 3.36 -16.05
N PHE A 342 4.41 3.12 -15.05
CA PHE A 342 4.58 4.06 -13.94
C PHE A 342 5.30 5.33 -14.38
N SER A 343 4.65 6.46 -14.11
CA SER A 343 5.25 7.79 -14.21
C SER A 343 4.78 8.69 -13.07
N ILE A 344 5.69 9.48 -12.52
CA ILE A 344 5.34 10.51 -11.53
C ILE A 344 4.45 11.62 -12.11
N ASP A 345 4.39 11.74 -13.44
CA ASP A 345 3.47 12.67 -14.12
C ASP A 345 2.01 12.30 -13.87
N GLN A 346 1.75 11.03 -13.56
CA GLN A 346 0.43 10.46 -13.33
C GLN A 346 0.04 10.45 -11.83
N LEU A 347 0.91 10.97 -10.94
CA LEU A 347 0.60 11.08 -9.52
C LEU A 347 -0.39 12.22 -9.27
N THR A 348 -1.38 11.97 -8.40
CA THR A 348 -2.39 12.94 -7.98
C THR A 348 -1.97 13.66 -6.69
N LYS A 349 -2.43 14.92 -6.52
CA LYS A 349 -2.18 15.72 -5.32
C LYS A 349 -3.20 15.50 -4.20
N GLY A 350 -4.33 14.88 -4.52
CA GLY A 350 -5.43 14.66 -3.56
C GLY A 350 -5.26 13.39 -2.76
N ASN A 351 -5.80 13.36 -1.55
CA ASN A 351 -5.82 12.18 -0.70
C ASN A 351 -6.52 11.00 -1.39
N ALA A 352 -5.92 9.82 -1.29
CA ALA A 352 -6.49 8.62 -1.87
C ALA A 352 -7.39 7.90 -0.85
N LYS A 353 -8.65 7.65 -1.25
CA LYS A 353 -9.62 6.93 -0.44
C LYS A 353 -9.49 5.43 -0.63
N VAL A 354 -9.35 4.71 0.47
CA VAL A 354 -9.24 3.24 0.45
C VAL A 354 -10.63 2.63 0.50
N ASN A 355 -10.94 1.80 -0.50
CA ASN A 355 -12.16 0.99 -0.57
C ASN A 355 -11.79 -0.49 -0.56
N ASP A 356 -12.02 -1.17 0.55
CA ASP A 356 -11.63 -2.56 0.78
C ASP A 356 -12.33 -3.53 -0.20
N LEU A 357 -13.57 -3.23 -0.61
CA LEU A 357 -14.29 -4.06 -1.58
C LEU A 357 -13.55 -4.17 -2.91
N LYS A 358 -12.81 -3.11 -3.29
CA LYS A 358 -11.99 -3.14 -4.51
C LYS A 358 -10.79 -4.08 -4.39
N LEU A 359 -10.24 -4.26 -3.18
CA LEU A 359 -9.16 -5.24 -2.94
C LEU A 359 -9.63 -6.67 -3.20
N TYR A 360 -10.78 -7.06 -2.66
CA TYR A 360 -11.34 -8.40 -2.89
C TYR A 360 -11.72 -8.62 -4.36
N TYR A 361 -12.19 -7.58 -5.04
CA TYR A 361 -12.42 -7.62 -6.48
C TYR A 361 -11.12 -7.89 -7.25
N PHE A 362 -10.03 -7.19 -6.94
CA PHE A 362 -8.72 -7.47 -7.54
C PHE A 362 -8.23 -8.87 -7.20
N ASN A 363 -8.42 -9.31 -5.95
CA ASN A 363 -8.01 -10.65 -5.54
C ASN A 363 -8.69 -11.73 -6.36
N LYS A 364 -10.00 -11.61 -6.59
CA LYS A 364 -10.75 -12.52 -7.47
C LYS A 364 -10.16 -12.58 -8.87
N LEU A 365 -9.85 -11.41 -9.46
CA LEU A 365 -9.36 -11.35 -10.83
C LEU A 365 -7.92 -11.87 -10.97
N HIS A 366 -7.04 -11.56 -10.02
CA HIS A 366 -5.69 -12.12 -10.00
C HIS A 366 -5.68 -13.61 -9.73
N LEU A 367 -6.57 -14.09 -8.85
CA LEU A 367 -6.76 -15.52 -8.61
C LEU A 367 -7.21 -16.24 -9.89
N ALA A 368 -8.21 -15.70 -10.59
CA ALA A 368 -8.66 -16.24 -11.87
C ALA A 368 -7.53 -16.27 -12.90
N LYS A 369 -6.79 -15.15 -13.06
CA LYS A 369 -5.63 -15.05 -13.96
C LYS A 369 -4.55 -16.09 -13.63
N LYS A 370 -4.22 -16.27 -12.33
CA LYS A 370 -3.21 -17.26 -11.88
C LYS A 370 -3.64 -18.69 -12.21
N LEU A 371 -4.94 -18.97 -12.19
CA LEU A 371 -5.52 -20.30 -12.47
C LEU A 371 -5.70 -20.58 -13.97
N GLU A 372 -5.51 -19.61 -14.86
CA GLU A 372 -5.57 -19.82 -16.32
C GLU A 372 -4.39 -20.65 -16.84
N SER A 373 -3.23 -20.59 -16.16
CA SER A 373 -2.05 -21.38 -16.51
C SER A 373 -1.91 -22.63 -15.64
N ALA A 374 -1.44 -23.72 -16.21
CA ALA A 374 -1.17 -24.96 -15.47
C ALA A 374 -0.12 -24.71 -14.36
N GLU A 375 0.94 -23.96 -14.66
CA GLU A 375 1.99 -23.57 -13.72
C GLU A 375 1.45 -22.76 -12.52
N GLY A 376 0.59 -21.77 -12.79
CA GLY A 376 -0.03 -20.96 -11.74
C GLY A 376 -0.96 -21.76 -10.85
N LEU A 377 -1.73 -22.70 -11.43
CA LEU A 377 -2.59 -23.63 -10.68
C LEU A 377 -1.74 -24.56 -9.81
N GLU A 378 -0.68 -25.17 -10.37
CA GLU A 378 0.22 -26.06 -9.61
C GLU A 378 0.90 -25.32 -8.46
N THR A 379 1.43 -24.12 -8.73
CA THR A 379 2.05 -23.26 -7.71
C THR A 379 1.06 -22.97 -6.57
N LEU A 380 -0.17 -22.58 -6.89
CA LEU A 380 -1.18 -22.28 -5.89
C LEU A 380 -1.57 -23.50 -5.06
N VAL A 381 -1.65 -24.67 -5.70
CA VAL A 381 -1.89 -25.95 -5.01
C VAL A 381 -0.76 -26.26 -4.03
N GLU A 382 0.51 -26.12 -4.45
CA GLU A 382 1.67 -26.34 -3.57
C GLU A 382 1.64 -25.39 -2.36
N GLU A 383 1.41 -24.13 -2.60
CA GLU A 383 1.38 -23.09 -1.55
C GLU A 383 0.23 -23.29 -0.55
N TYR A 384 -0.97 -23.67 -1.03
CA TYR A 384 -2.16 -23.76 -0.19
C TYR A 384 -2.37 -25.16 0.42
N TYR A 385 -1.81 -26.22 -0.15
CA TYR A 385 -2.04 -27.60 0.32
C TYR A 385 -1.69 -27.84 1.79
N PRO A 386 -0.59 -27.30 2.36
CA PRO A 386 -0.31 -27.43 3.79
C PRO A 386 -1.41 -26.84 4.69
N HIS A 387 -2.03 -25.74 4.25
CA HIS A 387 -3.19 -25.17 4.94
C HIS A 387 -4.44 -26.03 4.77
N PHE A 388 -4.72 -26.47 3.54
CA PHE A 388 -5.84 -27.32 3.20
C PHE A 388 -5.86 -28.62 4.02
N LYS A 389 -4.69 -29.21 4.28
CA LYS A 389 -4.56 -30.43 5.12
C LYS A 389 -4.95 -30.26 6.58
N ARG A 390 -5.07 -29.03 7.08
CA ARG A 390 -5.47 -28.76 8.48
C ARG A 390 -6.96 -29.05 8.70
N PHE A 391 -7.78 -28.93 7.66
CA PHE A 391 -9.23 -29.08 7.77
C PHE A 391 -9.83 -30.10 6.78
N SER A 392 -9.02 -30.71 5.91
CA SER A 392 -9.44 -31.72 4.92
C SER A 392 -8.45 -32.86 4.82
N ASN A 393 -8.98 -34.10 4.69
CA ASN A 393 -8.16 -35.28 4.45
C ASN A 393 -7.94 -35.57 2.96
N GLN A 394 -8.45 -34.73 2.08
CA GLN A 394 -8.36 -34.91 0.63
C GLN A 394 -6.91 -34.75 0.10
N SER A 395 -6.66 -35.34 -1.08
CA SER A 395 -5.36 -35.34 -1.74
C SER A 395 -5.05 -34.00 -2.41
N LYS A 396 -3.79 -33.82 -2.85
CA LYS A 396 -3.38 -32.71 -3.71
C LYS A 396 -4.15 -32.68 -5.04
N ASP A 397 -4.35 -33.87 -5.66
CA ASP A 397 -5.12 -33.99 -6.90
C ASP A 397 -6.58 -33.52 -6.71
N TYR A 398 -7.17 -33.82 -5.55
CA TYR A 398 -8.49 -33.29 -5.22
C TYR A 398 -8.50 -31.78 -5.14
N LEU A 399 -7.52 -31.16 -4.46
CA LEU A 399 -7.37 -29.71 -4.37
C LEU A 399 -7.12 -29.08 -5.75
N TYR A 400 -6.30 -29.71 -6.59
CA TYR A 400 -6.05 -29.28 -7.97
C TYR A 400 -7.36 -29.22 -8.78
N LYS A 401 -8.15 -30.29 -8.77
CA LYS A 401 -9.46 -30.34 -9.45
C LYS A 401 -10.44 -29.32 -8.88
N LEU A 402 -10.47 -29.18 -7.56
CA LEU A 402 -11.33 -28.22 -6.87
C LEU A 402 -11.01 -26.79 -7.32
N LEU A 403 -9.75 -26.38 -7.30
CA LEU A 403 -9.31 -25.05 -7.74
C LEU A 403 -9.56 -24.84 -9.23
N LYS A 404 -9.30 -25.83 -10.07
CA LYS A 404 -9.59 -25.77 -11.50
C LYS A 404 -11.06 -25.49 -11.80
N PHE A 405 -11.98 -26.11 -11.06
CA PHE A 405 -13.42 -25.98 -11.33
C PHE A 405 -14.07 -24.78 -10.64
N MET A 406 -13.56 -24.38 -9.49
CA MET A 406 -14.23 -23.43 -8.62
C MET A 406 -13.42 -22.14 -8.43
N GLY A 407 -12.09 -22.23 -8.50
CA GLY A 407 -11.19 -21.14 -8.23
C GLY A 407 -11.50 -19.82 -8.95
N PRO A 408 -11.84 -19.82 -10.27
CA PRO A 408 -12.19 -18.60 -10.98
C PRO A 408 -13.40 -17.83 -10.39
N ASN A 409 -14.22 -18.51 -9.56
CA ASN A 409 -15.38 -17.88 -8.91
C ASN A 409 -15.09 -17.43 -7.46
N LEU A 410 -13.97 -17.88 -6.88
CA LEU A 410 -13.58 -17.51 -5.52
C LEU A 410 -13.07 -16.05 -5.46
N THR A 411 -13.44 -15.36 -4.40
CA THR A 411 -12.88 -14.05 -4.09
C THR A 411 -11.57 -14.20 -3.30
N SER A 412 -11.49 -15.25 -2.48
CA SER A 412 -10.30 -15.70 -1.78
C SER A 412 -10.24 -17.23 -1.75
N ILE A 413 -9.02 -17.78 -1.79
CA ILE A 413 -8.82 -19.23 -1.67
C ILE A 413 -9.34 -19.80 -0.33
N HIS A 414 -9.41 -18.98 0.71
CA HIS A 414 -9.91 -19.37 2.03
C HIS A 414 -11.42 -19.59 2.08
N GLU A 415 -12.18 -19.16 1.07
CA GLU A 415 -13.60 -19.50 0.94
C GLU A 415 -13.83 -21.02 0.84
N ILE A 416 -12.80 -21.78 0.41
CA ILE A 416 -12.85 -23.25 0.42
C ILE A 416 -13.09 -23.77 1.85
N GLU A 417 -12.41 -23.20 2.84
CA GLU A 417 -12.56 -23.56 4.25
C GLU A 417 -13.84 -23.01 4.87
N THR A 418 -14.24 -21.79 4.55
CA THR A 418 -15.35 -21.10 5.23
C THR A 418 -16.70 -21.43 4.62
N ASP A 419 -16.83 -21.38 3.30
CA ASP A 419 -18.13 -21.43 2.62
C ASP A 419 -18.39 -22.76 1.90
N HIS A 420 -17.30 -23.50 1.59
CA HIS A 420 -17.37 -24.68 0.75
C HIS A 420 -17.01 -25.99 1.44
N GLN A 421 -17.09 -26.03 2.78
CA GLN A 421 -16.82 -27.24 3.59
C GLN A 421 -17.63 -28.48 3.15
N TYR A 422 -18.81 -28.26 2.58
CA TYR A 422 -19.66 -29.35 2.06
C TYR A 422 -18.96 -30.18 0.98
N LEU A 423 -17.90 -29.70 0.36
CA LEU A 423 -17.15 -30.43 -0.65
C LEU A 423 -16.37 -31.61 -0.06
N PHE A 424 -15.93 -31.55 1.20
CA PHE A 424 -15.10 -32.56 1.87
C PHE A 424 -15.63 -33.01 3.25
N GLN A 425 -16.73 -32.41 3.72
CA GLN A 425 -17.39 -32.79 4.98
C GLN A 425 -18.75 -33.42 4.70
N LYS A 426 -19.28 -34.12 5.71
CA LYS A 426 -20.63 -34.68 5.66
C LYS A 426 -21.66 -33.58 5.76
N ILE A 427 -22.70 -33.65 4.95
CA ILE A 427 -23.83 -32.71 4.99
C ILE A 427 -24.82 -33.19 6.06
N ASP A 428 -25.22 -32.27 6.94
CA ASP A 428 -26.30 -32.50 7.91
C ASP A 428 -27.65 -32.09 7.28
N TYR A 429 -28.31 -33.04 6.66
CA TYR A 429 -29.58 -32.80 5.97
C TYR A 429 -30.73 -32.48 6.93
N SER A 430 -30.62 -32.73 8.23
CA SER A 430 -31.64 -32.37 9.22
C SER A 430 -31.88 -30.88 9.32
N LYS A 431 -30.86 -30.10 8.95
CA LYS A 431 -30.86 -28.62 8.97
C LYS A 431 -31.17 -27.99 7.62
N VAL A 432 -31.42 -28.80 6.59
CA VAL A 432 -31.60 -28.29 5.23
C VAL A 432 -33.03 -28.55 4.77
N LYS A 433 -33.72 -27.49 4.37
CA LYS A 433 -35.09 -27.58 3.85
C LYS A 433 -35.10 -28.30 2.50
N VAL A 434 -35.97 -29.30 2.35
CA VAL A 434 -36.24 -29.98 1.07
C VAL A 434 -36.78 -28.93 0.07
N PRO A 435 -36.21 -28.83 -1.14
CA PRO A 435 -36.47 -27.67 -2.00
C PRO A 435 -37.81 -27.73 -2.74
N ASN A 436 -38.33 -28.91 -3.03
CA ASN A 436 -39.61 -29.14 -3.73
C ASN A 436 -40.13 -30.55 -3.55
N ASP A 437 -41.39 -30.76 -3.84
CA ASP A 437 -42.10 -32.07 -3.68
C ASP A 437 -41.56 -33.16 -4.63
N GLN A 438 -40.90 -32.76 -5.72
CA GLN A 438 -40.34 -33.72 -6.72
C GLN A 438 -38.94 -34.18 -6.34
N THR A 439 -38.35 -33.67 -5.22
CA THR A 439 -36.99 -33.98 -4.83
C THR A 439 -36.73 -35.48 -4.69
N LYS A 440 -37.64 -36.22 -4.06
CA LYS A 440 -37.54 -37.70 -3.92
C LYS A 440 -37.42 -38.38 -5.27
N SER A 441 -38.40 -38.16 -6.14
CA SER A 441 -38.45 -38.77 -7.47
C SER A 441 -37.25 -38.44 -8.34
N VAL A 442 -36.76 -37.19 -8.25
CA VAL A 442 -35.55 -36.78 -8.98
C VAL A 442 -34.32 -37.56 -8.50
N LEU A 443 -34.11 -37.67 -7.17
CA LEU A 443 -32.94 -38.33 -6.62
C LEU A 443 -32.96 -39.83 -6.88
N GLU A 444 -34.13 -40.47 -6.78
CA GLU A 444 -34.34 -41.90 -7.14
C GLU A 444 -34.00 -42.11 -8.62
N TYR A 445 -34.58 -41.31 -9.51
CA TYR A 445 -34.32 -41.41 -10.94
C TYR A 445 -32.83 -41.27 -11.31
N VAL A 446 -32.14 -40.30 -10.69
CA VAL A 446 -30.70 -40.04 -10.94
C VAL A 446 -29.85 -41.24 -10.45
N LEU A 447 -30.21 -41.85 -9.33
CA LEU A 447 -29.51 -43.06 -8.82
C LEU A 447 -29.66 -44.27 -9.74
N GLU A 448 -30.79 -44.42 -10.41
CA GLU A 448 -31.08 -45.54 -11.30
C GLU A 448 -30.55 -45.32 -12.72
N ASN A 449 -30.68 -44.09 -13.27
CA ASN A 449 -30.46 -43.83 -14.69
C ASN A 449 -29.29 -42.85 -14.95
N GLY A 450 -28.72 -42.27 -13.89
CA GLY A 450 -27.63 -41.30 -13.97
C GLY A 450 -28.07 -39.87 -14.24
N TYR A 451 -27.13 -38.94 -14.01
CA TYR A 451 -27.37 -37.49 -14.12
C TYR A 451 -27.76 -37.06 -15.53
N TYR A 452 -27.01 -37.52 -16.55
CA TYR A 452 -27.22 -37.05 -17.94
C TYR A 452 -28.56 -37.54 -18.52
N ASP A 453 -29.01 -38.70 -18.15
CA ASP A 453 -30.32 -39.22 -18.54
C ASP A 453 -31.45 -38.44 -17.86
N ALA A 454 -31.28 -38.13 -16.57
CA ALA A 454 -32.28 -37.39 -15.79
C ALA A 454 -32.53 -35.97 -16.35
N ILE A 455 -31.50 -35.21 -16.69
CA ILE A 455 -31.70 -33.85 -17.24
C ILE A 455 -32.33 -33.82 -18.64
N ASN A 456 -32.29 -34.89 -19.37
CA ASN A 456 -32.91 -35.02 -20.69
C ASN A 456 -34.33 -35.56 -20.62
N LYS A 457 -34.62 -36.57 -19.79
CA LYS A 457 -35.91 -37.26 -19.76
C LYS A 457 -36.90 -36.71 -18.76
N LEU A 458 -36.48 -36.32 -17.55
CA LEU A 458 -37.40 -35.79 -16.53
C LEU A 458 -38.19 -34.56 -16.96
N PRO A 459 -37.62 -33.59 -17.76
CA PRO A 459 -38.41 -32.48 -18.28
C PRO A 459 -39.57 -32.93 -19.20
N GLN A 460 -39.38 -34.01 -19.95
CA GLN A 460 -40.43 -34.61 -20.80
C GLN A 460 -41.54 -35.27 -19.96
N GLN A 461 -41.25 -35.65 -18.73
CA GLN A 461 -42.18 -36.19 -17.75
C GLN A 461 -42.84 -35.15 -16.86
N GLY A 462 -42.66 -33.83 -17.17
CA GLY A 462 -43.28 -32.75 -16.44
C GLY A 462 -42.49 -32.23 -15.24
N ILE A 463 -41.22 -32.67 -15.04
CA ILE A 463 -40.38 -32.16 -13.97
C ILE A 463 -39.47 -31.02 -14.52
N PRO A 464 -39.67 -29.75 -14.10
CA PRO A 464 -38.87 -28.64 -14.60
C PRO A 464 -37.37 -28.78 -14.30
N LYS A 465 -36.50 -28.45 -15.25
CA LYS A 465 -35.04 -28.46 -15.05
C LYS A 465 -34.60 -27.75 -13.76
N LYS A 466 -35.25 -26.64 -13.40
CA LYS A 466 -35.02 -25.95 -12.15
C LYS A 466 -35.14 -26.84 -10.93
N ASN A 467 -36.20 -27.69 -10.89
CA ASN A 467 -36.46 -28.58 -9.75
C ASN A 467 -35.45 -29.72 -9.70
N ILE A 468 -34.99 -30.22 -10.86
CA ILE A 468 -33.92 -31.22 -10.94
C ILE A 468 -32.63 -30.65 -10.34
N PHE A 469 -32.20 -29.44 -10.77
CA PHE A 469 -30.99 -28.82 -10.23
C PHE A 469 -31.09 -28.48 -8.74
N MET A 470 -32.25 -28.02 -8.28
CA MET A 470 -32.48 -27.76 -6.85
C MET A 470 -32.38 -29.02 -6.00
N SER A 471 -32.97 -30.11 -6.45
CA SER A 471 -32.92 -31.44 -5.79
C SER A 471 -31.50 -31.99 -5.72
N LEU A 472 -30.74 -31.87 -6.82
CA LEU A 472 -29.34 -32.29 -6.84
C LEU A 472 -28.47 -31.40 -5.93
N ARG A 473 -28.66 -30.08 -5.93
CA ARG A 473 -27.95 -29.19 -5.01
C ARG A 473 -28.26 -29.50 -3.56
N TYR A 474 -29.50 -29.77 -3.23
CA TYR A 474 -29.89 -30.24 -1.90
C TYR A 474 -29.02 -31.43 -1.48
N ALA A 475 -28.93 -32.47 -2.34
CA ALA A 475 -28.18 -33.67 -2.04
C ALA A 475 -26.66 -33.49 -2.03
N LEU A 476 -26.10 -32.64 -2.89
CA LEU A 476 -24.64 -32.50 -3.08
C LEU A 476 -23.99 -31.41 -2.21
N SER A 477 -24.74 -30.35 -1.89
CA SER A 477 -24.19 -29.18 -1.18
C SER A 477 -25.05 -28.70 -0.01
N GLY A 478 -26.16 -29.40 0.32
CA GLY A 478 -27.11 -28.86 1.30
C GLY A 478 -27.83 -27.60 0.80
N GLY A 479 -28.06 -27.48 -0.52
CA GLY A 479 -28.71 -26.34 -1.14
C GLY A 479 -27.80 -25.11 -1.38
N LYS A 480 -26.53 -25.17 -0.98
CA LYS A 480 -25.57 -24.07 -1.22
C LYS A 480 -25.22 -23.93 -2.70
N SER A 481 -25.06 -22.69 -3.15
CA SER A 481 -24.50 -22.39 -4.48
C SER A 481 -23.00 -22.70 -4.55
N GLY A 482 -22.44 -22.81 -5.75
CA GLY A 482 -21.01 -23.08 -5.95
C GLY A 482 -20.79 -23.93 -7.19
N LEU A 483 -20.14 -25.08 -7.04
CA LEU A 483 -19.70 -25.95 -8.12
C LEU A 483 -20.86 -26.39 -9.04
N ALA A 484 -20.64 -26.44 -10.36
CA ALA A 484 -21.63 -26.99 -11.29
C ALA A 484 -21.80 -28.50 -11.09
N ILE A 485 -23.01 -29.01 -11.31
CA ILE A 485 -23.30 -30.46 -11.03
C ILE A 485 -22.36 -31.39 -11.77
N PRO A 486 -22.02 -31.22 -13.07
CA PRO A 486 -21.04 -32.08 -13.73
C PRO A 486 -19.68 -32.10 -13.01
N HIS A 487 -19.20 -30.92 -12.54
CA HIS A 487 -17.95 -30.82 -11.79
C HIS A 487 -18.04 -31.51 -10.41
N PHE A 488 -19.21 -31.55 -9.78
CA PHE A 488 -19.40 -32.37 -8.57
C PHE A 488 -19.15 -33.86 -8.84
N ILE A 489 -19.65 -34.36 -9.96
CA ILE A 489 -19.48 -35.79 -10.33
C ILE A 489 -17.99 -36.06 -10.55
N GLU A 490 -17.30 -35.19 -11.27
CA GLU A 490 -15.88 -35.36 -11.56
C GLU A 490 -15.00 -35.22 -10.30
N LEU A 491 -15.33 -34.26 -9.41
CA LEU A 491 -14.58 -34.00 -8.18
C LEU A 491 -14.77 -35.08 -7.13
N LEU A 492 -16.03 -35.50 -6.89
CA LEU A 492 -16.37 -36.46 -5.85
C LEU A 492 -16.14 -37.90 -6.29
N GLY A 493 -16.22 -38.17 -7.60
CA GLY A 493 -16.33 -39.51 -8.15
C GLY A 493 -17.71 -40.08 -7.95
N GLU A 494 -18.04 -41.10 -8.76
CA GLU A 494 -19.38 -41.69 -8.82
C GLU A 494 -19.83 -42.30 -7.49
N ASN A 495 -18.94 -42.97 -6.77
CA ASN A 495 -19.24 -43.59 -5.50
C ASN A 495 -19.71 -42.61 -4.44
N GLU A 496 -18.97 -41.50 -4.25
CA GLU A 496 -19.31 -40.46 -3.26
C GLU A 496 -20.54 -39.66 -3.72
N PHE A 497 -20.65 -39.37 -5.01
CA PHE A 497 -21.84 -38.74 -5.59
C PHE A 497 -23.10 -39.55 -5.25
N ASN A 498 -23.13 -40.85 -5.58
CA ASN A 498 -24.25 -41.73 -5.29
C ASN A 498 -24.50 -41.86 -3.79
N ARG A 499 -23.46 -41.91 -2.97
CA ARG A 499 -23.58 -41.94 -1.50
C ARG A 499 -24.32 -40.73 -0.96
N ARG A 500 -24.02 -39.56 -1.47
CA ARG A 500 -24.70 -38.30 -1.07
C ARG A 500 -26.16 -38.29 -1.46
N LEU A 501 -26.50 -38.75 -2.67
CA LEU A 501 -27.89 -38.87 -3.10
C LEU A 501 -28.69 -39.83 -2.19
N ARG A 502 -28.13 -41.00 -1.86
CA ARG A 502 -28.77 -41.96 -0.93
C ARG A 502 -28.95 -41.39 0.47
N ASN A 503 -27.97 -40.61 0.98
CA ASN A 503 -28.10 -40.00 2.28
C ASN A 503 -29.16 -38.92 2.31
N ALA A 504 -29.26 -38.11 1.26
CA ALA A 504 -30.30 -37.08 1.11
C ALA A 504 -31.71 -37.71 1.04
N LEU A 505 -31.84 -38.85 0.32
CA LEU A 505 -33.12 -39.59 0.24
C LEU A 505 -33.65 -40.04 1.59
N LYS A 506 -32.80 -40.46 2.54
CA LYS A 506 -33.20 -40.85 3.89
C LYS A 506 -33.90 -39.74 4.68
N THR A 507 -33.75 -38.49 4.27
CA THR A 507 -34.33 -37.31 4.96
C THR A 507 -35.53 -36.72 4.21
N VAL A 508 -35.80 -37.21 2.99
CA VAL A 508 -36.95 -36.79 2.18
C VAL A 508 -38.13 -37.78 2.34
N MET A 509 -37.86 -38.91 3.01
CA MET A 509 -38.89 -39.82 3.43
C MET A 509 -39.61 -39.26 4.65
#